data_8947a1887dca1e201a71d003a12d580b
#
_entry.id   8947a1887dca1e201a71d003a12d580b
#
_cell.length_a   1.000
_cell.length_b   1.000
_cell.length_c   1.000
_cell.angle_alpha   90.00
_cell.angle_beta   90.00
_cell.angle_gamma   90.00
#
_symmetry.space_group_name_H-M   'P 1'
#
loop_
_entity.id
_entity.type
_entity.pdbx_description
1 polymer ?
#
loop_
_entity_poly.entity_id
_entity_poly.type
_entity_poly.pdbx_seq_one_letter_code
_entity_poly.pdbx_strand_id
1 'polypeptide(L)'
;MRAAANNAIPAAASPANQASRRVKPMPMVAKLAYRNLFHDRLSLTVTLVGIVFSVVLVAVQFGIYLGSENRIAAMLDHAEGDLWVVPLGTKSFDDPSMLAGREKHAVLSTPGIASTQELVVGFVIWRKTGGGSTTALLVGSDTTTNKSLPWDISQGSIAALSAPSAVAVDETYFSELGITRIGDRAEVNGMHVTVTTLTKGIRSFTTLPYVFTTIANARSLLDASPDQASYTVVKVAPGRDIEDVRKALKSRLPDAEILSHAEFRKRSLDYWLFETGAGSALIAGALLGVIVGIVIVAQTLYSSTKDHLNEFATLRALGASAGYIVKVILMQAILSAVLGYILGIILSLFVIYMSRESTLLIVMTPNLALFLFCLTVGMCIFAAVCAIFKVVRIDPAVVFSR
;
A
#
# COMPACT_ATOMS: atom_id res chain seq x y z
N MET A 1 -27.11 67.29 67.83
CA MET A 1 -27.18 68.00 66.55
C MET A 1 -26.90 67.00 65.41
N ARG A 2 -27.80 66.97 64.49
CA ARG A 2 -28.03 66.08 63.36
C ARG A 2 -26.79 65.76 62.51
N ALA A 3 -26.60 64.42 62.18
CA ALA A 3 -25.78 63.98 61.13
C ALA A 3 -26.65 63.11 60.15
N ALA A 4 -26.68 63.51 58.90
CA ALA A 4 -27.45 62.88 57.83
C ALA A 4 -26.71 61.65 57.32
N ALA A 5 -27.43 60.55 57.25
CA ALA A 5 -26.97 59.31 56.58
C ALA A 5 -27.17 59.42 55.07
N ASN A 6 -26.13 59.14 54.29
CA ASN A 6 -26.16 59.08 52.85
C ASN A 6 -26.18 57.59 52.39
N ASN A 7 -27.36 57.16 51.97
CA ASN A 7 -27.57 55.83 51.37
C ASN A 7 -27.08 55.84 49.89
N ALA A 8 -25.97 55.18 49.63
CA ALA A 8 -25.53 54.88 48.24
C ALA A 8 -26.08 53.52 47.85
N ILE A 9 -26.90 53.50 46.80
CA ILE A 9 -27.42 52.32 46.10
C ILE A 9 -26.31 51.72 45.29
N PRO A 10 -25.97 50.40 45.37
CA PRO A 10 -25.00 49.80 44.51
C PRO A 10 -25.58 49.59 43.05
N ALA A 11 -24.83 50.05 42.08
CA ALA A 11 -25.14 49.94 40.66
C ALA A 11 -25.21 48.45 40.22
N ALA A 12 -26.30 48.10 39.53
CA ALA A 12 -26.57 46.80 38.96
C ALA A 12 -25.49 46.42 37.96
N ALA A 13 -24.89 45.25 38.14
CA ALA A 13 -23.95 44.63 37.20
C ALA A 13 -24.66 44.35 35.86
N SER A 14 -24.07 44.85 34.79
CA SER A 14 -24.46 44.59 33.41
C SER A 14 -24.34 43.09 33.08
N PRO A 15 -25.32 42.46 32.42
CA PRO A 15 -25.23 41.05 32.07
C PRO A 15 -24.17 40.87 30.98
N ALA A 16 -23.15 40.08 31.33
CA ALA A 16 -22.09 39.65 30.45
C ALA A 16 -22.66 39.06 29.13
N ASN A 17 -22.13 39.58 28.06
CA ASN A 17 -22.33 39.23 26.69
C ASN A 17 -22.16 37.70 26.45
N GLN A 18 -23.26 36.96 26.52
CA GLN A 18 -23.33 35.59 26.02
C GLN A 18 -23.27 35.65 24.50
N ALA A 19 -22.07 35.61 23.97
CA ALA A 19 -21.82 35.33 22.54
C ALA A 19 -22.36 33.95 22.20
N SER A 20 -23.66 33.85 21.97
CA SER A 20 -24.25 32.67 21.33
C SER A 20 -23.53 32.45 20.00
N ARG A 21 -22.76 31.38 19.89
CA ARG A 21 -22.28 30.84 18.60
C ARG A 21 -23.50 30.59 17.74
N ARG A 22 -23.87 31.56 16.93
CA ARG A 22 -24.87 31.38 15.84
C ARG A 22 -24.32 30.36 14.88
N VAL A 23 -24.72 29.09 15.06
CA VAL A 23 -24.56 28.08 14.01
C VAL A 23 -25.29 28.63 12.79
N LYS A 24 -24.53 28.92 11.72
CA LYS A 24 -25.13 29.38 10.47
C LYS A 24 -26.22 28.37 10.07
N PRO A 25 -27.46 28.80 9.78
CA PRO A 25 -28.52 27.87 9.38
C PRO A 25 -28.08 27.12 8.14
N MET A 26 -28.18 25.79 8.15
CA MET A 26 -27.90 24.95 6.98
C MET A 26 -28.71 25.47 5.79
N PRO A 27 -28.12 25.56 4.58
CA PRO A 27 -28.86 25.95 3.38
C PRO A 27 -30.07 25.02 3.20
N MET A 28 -31.24 25.54 2.79
CA MET A 28 -32.49 24.82 2.77
C MET A 28 -32.40 23.49 1.97
N VAL A 29 -31.56 23.46 0.92
CA VAL A 29 -31.25 22.26 0.14
C VAL A 29 -30.63 21.16 1.00
N ALA A 30 -29.64 21.51 1.85
CA ALA A 30 -28.95 20.53 2.70
C ALA A 30 -29.88 19.99 3.81
N LYS A 31 -30.76 20.84 4.36
CA LYS A 31 -31.76 20.43 5.36
C LYS A 31 -32.78 19.45 4.78
N LEU A 32 -33.25 19.71 3.56
CA LEU A 32 -34.18 18.82 2.86
C LEU A 32 -33.50 17.50 2.46
N ALA A 33 -32.28 17.55 1.92
CA ALA A 33 -31.51 16.37 1.58
C ALA A 33 -31.25 15.48 2.81
N TYR A 34 -30.87 16.07 3.93
CA TYR A 34 -30.67 15.35 5.20
C TYR A 34 -31.95 14.68 5.68
N ARG A 35 -33.08 15.43 5.69
CA ARG A 35 -34.36 14.90 6.15
C ARG A 35 -34.84 13.74 5.29
N ASN A 36 -34.77 13.87 3.97
CA ASN A 36 -35.17 12.81 3.04
C ASN A 36 -34.28 11.57 3.19
N LEU A 37 -32.95 11.77 3.32
CA LEU A 37 -31.99 10.68 3.47
C LEU A 37 -32.25 9.84 4.73
N PHE A 38 -32.55 10.49 5.88
CA PHE A 38 -32.78 9.81 7.14
C PHE A 38 -34.24 9.36 7.36
N HIS A 39 -35.16 9.80 6.51
CA HIS A 39 -36.57 9.36 6.57
C HIS A 39 -36.72 7.93 6.08
N ASP A 40 -36.07 7.58 4.94
CA ASP A 40 -36.04 6.22 4.39
C ASP A 40 -34.80 5.47 4.88
N ARG A 41 -34.93 4.86 6.05
CA ARG A 41 -33.84 4.11 6.71
C ARG A 41 -33.40 2.89 5.90
N LEU A 42 -34.33 2.24 5.18
CA LEU A 42 -34.00 1.04 4.40
C LEU A 42 -33.11 1.40 3.21
N SER A 43 -33.52 2.39 2.43
CA SER A 43 -32.78 2.90 1.28
C SER A 43 -31.40 3.44 1.70
N LEU A 44 -31.35 4.20 2.81
CA LEU A 44 -30.09 4.66 3.39
C LEU A 44 -29.16 3.51 3.75
N THR A 45 -29.65 2.47 4.45
CA THR A 45 -28.86 1.32 4.85
C THR A 45 -28.29 0.58 3.65
N VAL A 46 -29.11 0.29 2.63
CA VAL A 46 -28.66 -0.37 1.40
C VAL A 46 -27.59 0.47 0.67
N THR A 47 -27.81 1.80 0.60
CA THR A 47 -26.84 2.73 -0.01
C THR A 47 -25.52 2.70 0.76
N LEU A 48 -25.55 2.80 2.09
CA LEU A 48 -24.36 2.79 2.91
C LEU A 48 -23.61 1.46 2.81
N VAL A 49 -24.31 0.33 2.85
CA VAL A 49 -23.69 -1.00 2.67
C VAL A 49 -22.99 -1.09 1.32
N GLY A 50 -23.61 -0.60 0.24
CA GLY A 50 -22.99 -0.58 -1.09
C GLY A 50 -21.73 0.29 -1.14
N ILE A 51 -21.77 1.49 -0.56
CA ILE A 51 -20.61 2.39 -0.52
C ILE A 51 -19.50 1.80 0.35
N VAL A 52 -19.83 1.30 1.54
CA VAL A 52 -18.86 0.66 2.47
C VAL A 52 -18.19 -0.53 1.80
N PHE A 53 -18.96 -1.41 1.16
CA PHE A 53 -18.42 -2.55 0.43
C PHE A 53 -17.44 -2.10 -0.67
N SER A 54 -17.83 -1.11 -1.47
CA SER A 54 -16.96 -0.55 -2.52
C SER A 54 -15.68 0.04 -1.95
N VAL A 55 -15.78 0.88 -0.90
CA VAL A 55 -14.61 1.51 -0.26
C VAL A 55 -13.67 0.46 0.31
N VAL A 56 -14.18 -0.54 1.03
CA VAL A 56 -13.36 -1.61 1.63
C VAL A 56 -12.68 -2.44 0.54
N LEU A 57 -13.42 -2.82 -0.51
CA LEU A 57 -12.86 -3.62 -1.60
C LEU A 57 -11.73 -2.86 -2.31
N VAL A 58 -11.96 -1.60 -2.68
CA VAL A 58 -10.95 -0.77 -3.34
C VAL A 58 -9.76 -0.51 -2.41
N ALA A 59 -10.02 -0.23 -1.12
CA ALA A 59 -8.97 0.00 -0.12
C ALA A 59 -8.07 -1.23 0.05
N VAL A 60 -8.64 -2.43 0.13
CA VAL A 60 -7.90 -3.69 0.26
C VAL A 60 -7.08 -3.96 -1.00
N GLN A 61 -7.68 -3.82 -2.19
CA GLN A 61 -6.97 -4.09 -3.45
C GLN A 61 -5.79 -3.14 -3.67
N PHE A 62 -6.00 -1.83 -3.51
CA PHE A 62 -4.90 -0.86 -3.61
C PHE A 62 -3.91 -0.98 -2.44
N GLY A 63 -4.38 -1.33 -1.25
CA GLY A 63 -3.52 -1.57 -0.09
C GLY A 63 -2.57 -2.75 -0.30
N ILE A 64 -3.05 -3.85 -0.90
CA ILE A 64 -2.23 -5.00 -1.29
C ILE A 64 -1.27 -4.60 -2.42
N TYR A 65 -1.74 -3.84 -3.42
CA TYR A 65 -0.90 -3.36 -4.52
C TYR A 65 0.31 -2.56 -3.99
N LEU A 66 0.08 -1.55 -3.14
CA LEU A 66 1.14 -0.75 -2.53
C LEU A 66 2.04 -1.58 -1.59
N GLY A 67 1.45 -2.50 -0.83
CA GLY A 67 2.22 -3.41 0.01
C GLY A 67 3.12 -4.35 -0.80
N SER A 68 2.65 -4.80 -1.96
CA SER A 68 3.43 -5.62 -2.89
C SER A 68 4.57 -4.84 -3.51
N GLU A 69 4.32 -3.60 -3.94
CA GLU A 69 5.35 -2.71 -4.48
C GLU A 69 6.52 -2.53 -3.50
N ASN A 70 6.21 -2.26 -2.24
CA ASN A 70 7.23 -2.09 -1.20
C ASN A 70 8.05 -3.38 -0.96
N ARG A 71 7.42 -4.55 -1.02
CA ARG A 71 8.13 -5.82 -0.81
C ARG A 71 9.00 -6.21 -1.99
N ILE A 72 8.52 -6.05 -3.23
CA ILE A 72 9.28 -6.35 -4.43
C ILE A 72 10.55 -5.49 -4.48
N ALA A 73 10.46 -4.24 -4.08
CA ALA A 73 11.57 -3.30 -4.11
C ALA A 73 12.49 -3.36 -2.87
N ALA A 74 12.05 -3.99 -1.77
CA ALA A 74 12.72 -3.89 -0.47
C ALA A 74 14.23 -4.20 -0.51
N MET A 75 14.63 -5.28 -1.21
CA MET A 75 16.04 -5.65 -1.32
C MET A 75 16.85 -4.64 -2.14
N LEU A 76 16.27 -4.10 -3.19
CA LEU A 76 16.90 -3.09 -4.02
C LEU A 76 17.06 -1.77 -3.26
N ASP A 77 16.01 -1.36 -2.56
CA ASP A 77 15.96 -0.09 -1.85
C ASP A 77 16.92 -0.06 -0.62
N HIS A 78 17.24 -1.24 -0.04
CA HIS A 78 18.22 -1.36 1.05
C HIS A 78 19.64 -1.63 0.58
N ALA A 79 19.86 -2.00 -0.69
CA ALA A 79 21.19 -2.14 -1.24
C ALA A 79 21.71 -0.80 -1.75
N GLU A 80 22.73 -0.24 -1.09
CA GLU A 80 23.29 1.07 -1.41
C GLU A 80 24.13 1.05 -2.70
N GLY A 81 23.54 1.41 -3.85
CA GLY A 81 24.26 1.48 -5.12
C GLY A 81 23.54 2.32 -6.17
N ASP A 82 24.33 2.84 -7.11
CA ASP A 82 23.83 3.66 -8.22
C ASP A 82 23.54 2.81 -9.46
N LEU A 83 24.38 1.78 -9.70
CA LEU A 83 24.28 0.85 -10.82
C LEU A 83 24.29 -0.60 -10.33
N TRP A 84 23.62 -1.46 -11.08
CA TRP A 84 23.53 -2.90 -10.86
C TRP A 84 24.05 -3.63 -12.08
N VAL A 85 25.03 -4.49 -11.90
CA VAL A 85 25.48 -5.45 -12.90
C VAL A 85 24.72 -6.76 -12.66
N VAL A 86 23.92 -7.15 -13.60
CA VAL A 86 23.03 -8.31 -13.50
C VAL A 86 23.21 -9.24 -14.71
N PRO A 87 22.94 -10.53 -14.57
CA PRO A 87 22.95 -11.45 -15.71
C PRO A 87 21.96 -11.02 -16.81
N LEU A 88 22.24 -11.36 -18.06
CA LEU A 88 21.34 -11.09 -19.19
C LEU A 88 19.97 -11.74 -18.95
N GLY A 89 18.91 -10.97 -19.19
CA GLY A 89 17.54 -11.45 -19.06
C GLY A 89 17.01 -11.50 -17.63
N THR A 90 17.74 -10.98 -16.64
CA THR A 90 17.25 -10.86 -15.25
C THR A 90 15.96 -10.05 -15.21
N LYS A 91 14.90 -10.63 -14.67
CA LYS A 91 13.57 -10.01 -14.60
C LYS A 91 13.34 -9.28 -13.28
N SER A 92 13.78 -9.87 -12.19
CA SER A 92 13.63 -9.32 -10.84
C SER A 92 14.79 -9.76 -9.94
N PHE A 93 14.88 -9.13 -8.75
CA PHE A 93 15.84 -9.55 -7.72
C PHE A 93 15.57 -10.98 -7.21
N ASP A 94 14.30 -11.36 -7.14
CA ASP A 94 13.88 -12.69 -6.64
C ASP A 94 13.93 -13.79 -7.71
N ASP A 95 14.47 -13.49 -8.90
CA ASP A 95 14.75 -14.46 -9.97
C ASP A 95 16.26 -14.47 -10.28
N PRO A 96 17.09 -14.92 -9.31
CA PRO A 96 18.55 -14.83 -9.41
C PRO A 96 19.12 -15.86 -10.38
N SER A 97 20.11 -15.42 -11.14
CA SER A 97 21.06 -16.29 -11.84
C SER A 97 22.49 -15.84 -11.53
N MET A 98 23.49 -16.67 -11.86
CA MET A 98 24.88 -16.37 -11.53
C MET A 98 25.60 -15.72 -12.70
N LEU A 99 26.36 -14.66 -12.42
CA LEU A 99 27.40 -14.10 -13.29
C LEU A 99 28.57 -15.06 -13.39
N ALA A 100 29.30 -15.03 -14.49
CA ALA A 100 30.38 -16.00 -14.77
C ALA A 100 31.66 -15.79 -13.91
N GLY A 101 31.75 -14.70 -13.15
CA GLY A 101 32.91 -14.39 -12.27
C GLY A 101 33.92 -13.42 -12.88
N ARG A 102 34.07 -13.38 -14.21
CA ARG A 102 34.93 -12.41 -14.91
C ARG A 102 34.46 -10.96 -14.74
N GLU A 103 33.17 -10.77 -14.49
CA GLU A 103 32.54 -9.46 -14.34
C GLU A 103 33.10 -8.68 -13.15
N LYS A 104 33.47 -9.35 -12.06
CA LYS A 104 34.10 -8.76 -10.91
C LYS A 104 35.36 -7.97 -11.26
N HIS A 105 36.28 -8.59 -12.01
CA HIS A 105 37.54 -7.95 -12.39
C HIS A 105 37.30 -6.78 -13.37
N ALA A 106 36.37 -6.94 -14.31
CA ALA A 106 36.02 -5.89 -15.25
C ALA A 106 35.39 -4.67 -14.52
N VAL A 107 34.52 -4.91 -13.54
CA VAL A 107 33.94 -3.84 -12.71
C VAL A 107 35.02 -3.12 -11.91
N LEU A 108 35.85 -3.85 -11.16
CA LEU A 108 36.90 -3.26 -10.33
C LEU A 108 37.94 -2.47 -11.14
N SER A 109 38.18 -2.83 -12.39
CA SER A 109 39.11 -2.12 -13.30
C SER A 109 38.48 -0.94 -14.02
N THR A 110 37.18 -0.65 -13.83
CA THR A 110 36.50 0.44 -14.53
C THR A 110 36.69 1.76 -13.78
N PRO A 111 37.21 2.81 -14.46
CA PRO A 111 37.42 4.10 -13.82
C PRO A 111 36.08 4.76 -13.42
N GLY A 112 36.09 5.46 -12.28
CA GLY A 112 34.93 6.19 -11.80
C GLY A 112 34.03 5.43 -10.86
N ILE A 113 34.45 4.22 -10.42
CA ILE A 113 33.77 3.44 -9.37
C ILE A 113 34.40 3.76 -8.02
N ALA A 114 33.56 4.08 -7.04
CA ALA A 114 33.97 4.32 -5.65
C ALA A 114 34.06 3.02 -4.85
N SER A 115 33.04 2.18 -4.96
CA SER A 115 32.97 0.90 -4.28
C SER A 115 32.06 -0.07 -5.03
N THR A 116 32.24 -1.36 -4.75
CA THR A 116 31.41 -2.42 -5.29
C THR A 116 30.97 -3.36 -4.17
N GLN A 117 29.77 -3.89 -4.27
CA GLN A 117 29.25 -4.91 -3.38
C GLN A 117 28.75 -6.08 -4.20
N GLU A 118 29.25 -7.26 -3.94
CA GLU A 118 28.73 -8.50 -4.53
C GLU A 118 27.57 -9.02 -3.68
N LEU A 119 26.56 -9.56 -4.34
CA LEU A 119 25.48 -10.29 -3.74
C LEU A 119 25.40 -11.68 -4.37
N VAL A 120 25.38 -12.70 -3.52
CA VAL A 120 25.22 -14.10 -3.92
C VAL A 120 23.83 -14.53 -3.51
N VAL A 121 22.93 -14.65 -4.48
CA VAL A 121 21.52 -14.93 -4.24
C VAL A 121 21.13 -16.23 -4.95
N GLY A 122 20.38 -17.09 -4.26
CA GLY A 122 19.92 -18.34 -4.87
C GLY A 122 18.87 -19.04 -4.02
N PHE A 123 18.11 -19.90 -4.65
CA PHE A 123 17.13 -20.73 -3.96
C PHE A 123 17.83 -21.89 -3.23
N VAL A 124 17.39 -22.13 -2.00
CA VAL A 124 17.89 -23.23 -1.17
C VAL A 124 16.74 -24.04 -0.58
N ILE A 125 17.01 -25.32 -0.33
CA ILE A 125 16.08 -26.18 0.40
C ILE A 125 16.45 -26.12 1.89
N TRP A 126 15.56 -25.52 2.66
CA TRP A 126 15.66 -25.45 4.10
C TRP A 126 14.95 -26.64 4.73
N ARG A 127 15.68 -27.50 5.46
CA ARG A 127 15.12 -28.63 6.18
C ARG A 127 15.05 -28.31 7.67
N LYS A 128 13.85 -28.47 8.23
CA LYS A 128 13.58 -28.24 9.65
C LYS A 128 14.12 -29.36 10.50
N THR A 129 14.62 -29.05 11.69
CA THR A 129 15.10 -30.07 12.65
C THR A 129 13.99 -31.04 13.07
N GLY A 130 12.72 -30.60 13.12
CA GLY A 130 11.54 -31.42 13.43
C GLY A 130 10.93 -32.16 12.24
N GLY A 131 11.59 -32.15 11.07
CA GLY A 131 11.09 -32.75 9.84
C GLY A 131 10.32 -31.78 8.93
N GLY A 132 10.29 -32.12 7.66
CA GLY A 132 9.74 -31.26 6.60
C GLY A 132 10.78 -30.28 6.04
N SER A 133 10.47 -29.77 4.84
CA SER A 133 11.33 -28.80 4.13
C SER A 133 10.52 -27.66 3.56
N THR A 134 11.14 -26.52 3.37
CA THR A 134 10.61 -25.36 2.65
C THR A 134 11.68 -24.79 1.75
N THR A 135 11.29 -24.09 0.70
CA THR A 135 12.22 -23.33 -0.13
C THR A 135 12.44 -21.97 0.51
N ALA A 136 13.71 -21.52 0.55
CA ALA A 136 14.08 -20.18 1.00
C ALA A 136 14.97 -19.51 -0.05
N LEU A 137 15.00 -18.19 -0.03
CA LEU A 137 15.90 -17.39 -0.85
C LEU A 137 17.09 -16.97 0.00
N LEU A 138 18.25 -17.55 -0.27
CA LEU A 138 19.50 -17.23 0.40
C LEU A 138 20.08 -15.95 -0.20
N VAL A 139 20.50 -15.02 0.65
CA VAL A 139 21.14 -13.77 0.29
C VAL A 139 22.47 -13.66 1.04
N GLY A 140 23.56 -13.83 0.31
CA GLY A 140 24.92 -13.61 0.79
C GLY A 140 25.39 -12.20 0.46
N SER A 141 25.84 -11.46 1.47
CA SER A 141 26.35 -10.09 1.32
C SER A 141 27.68 -9.90 2.06
N ASP A 142 28.44 -8.87 1.70
CA ASP A 142 29.60 -8.47 2.47
C ASP A 142 29.18 -7.74 3.75
N THR A 143 29.32 -8.41 4.87
CA THR A 143 28.94 -7.90 6.19
C THR A 143 30.03 -7.00 6.82
N THR A 144 31.17 -6.89 6.18
CA THR A 144 32.32 -6.11 6.70
C THR A 144 32.35 -4.69 6.16
N THR A 145 32.11 -4.55 4.85
CA THR A 145 32.21 -3.28 4.12
C THR A 145 30.86 -2.57 4.06
N ASN A 146 29.79 -3.32 3.85
CA ASN A 146 28.43 -2.78 3.79
C ASN A 146 27.51 -3.50 4.78
N LYS A 147 26.99 -2.75 5.75
CA LYS A 147 26.12 -3.26 6.82
C LYS A 147 24.63 -3.05 6.51
N SER A 148 24.27 -2.83 5.27
CA SER A 148 22.88 -2.54 4.87
C SER A 148 22.00 -3.80 4.80
N LEU A 149 22.61 -4.98 4.68
CA LEU A 149 21.90 -6.27 4.61
C LEU A 149 22.44 -7.26 5.65
N PRO A 150 21.55 -7.88 6.48
CA PRO A 150 20.13 -7.58 6.63
C PRO A 150 19.88 -6.30 7.44
N TRP A 151 18.71 -5.71 7.27
CA TRP A 151 18.24 -4.57 8.08
C TRP A 151 17.31 -5.03 9.20
N ASP A 152 16.80 -4.12 10.02
CA ASP A 152 15.81 -4.36 11.10
C ASP A 152 16.15 -5.57 11.99
N ILE A 153 17.40 -5.63 12.47
CA ILE A 153 17.86 -6.69 13.37
C ILE A 153 17.14 -6.55 14.72
N SER A 154 16.42 -7.59 15.11
CA SER A 154 15.73 -7.67 16.40
C SER A 154 16.59 -8.28 17.49
N GLN A 155 17.39 -9.30 17.15
CA GLN A 155 18.31 -9.99 18.07
C GLN A 155 19.57 -10.43 17.34
N GLY A 156 20.70 -10.44 18.04
CA GLY A 156 22.00 -10.77 17.45
C GLY A 156 22.68 -9.55 16.83
N SER A 157 23.56 -9.77 15.84
CA SER A 157 24.25 -8.69 15.14
C SER A 157 24.72 -9.14 13.75
N ILE A 158 24.99 -8.18 12.86
CA ILE A 158 25.59 -8.48 11.54
C ILE A 158 26.95 -9.18 11.70
N ALA A 159 27.74 -8.79 12.70
CA ALA A 159 29.03 -9.41 12.96
C ALA A 159 28.95 -10.91 13.33
N ALA A 160 27.85 -11.36 13.93
CA ALA A 160 27.60 -12.75 14.24
C ALA A 160 27.46 -13.64 12.99
N LEU A 161 27.11 -13.06 11.83
CA LEU A 161 27.04 -13.77 10.55
C LEU A 161 28.42 -14.19 10.00
N SER A 162 29.51 -13.62 10.52
CA SER A 162 30.87 -13.99 10.12
C SER A 162 31.27 -15.37 10.62
N ALA A 163 30.54 -15.97 11.56
CA ALA A 163 30.78 -17.32 11.99
C ALA A 163 30.50 -18.35 10.87
N PRO A 164 31.24 -19.46 10.83
CA PRO A 164 30.97 -20.52 9.86
C PRO A 164 29.53 -21.01 9.93
N SER A 165 28.88 -21.14 8.77
CA SER A 165 27.48 -21.61 8.64
C SER A 165 26.46 -20.78 9.43
N ALA A 166 26.78 -19.54 9.80
CA ALA A 166 25.87 -18.63 10.47
C ALA A 166 24.87 -18.03 9.48
N VAL A 167 23.61 -17.94 9.91
CA VAL A 167 22.53 -17.35 9.12
C VAL A 167 21.67 -16.41 9.96
N ALA A 168 21.04 -15.43 9.29
CA ALA A 168 19.96 -14.64 9.86
C ALA A 168 18.64 -15.02 9.19
N VAL A 169 17.56 -15.03 9.98
CA VAL A 169 16.20 -15.31 9.53
C VAL A 169 15.22 -14.30 10.14
N ASP A 170 14.09 -14.07 9.46
CA ASP A 170 13.08 -13.15 9.98
C ASP A 170 12.09 -13.89 10.90
N GLU A 171 11.73 -13.25 12.02
CA GLU A 171 10.80 -13.79 13.03
C GLU A 171 9.44 -14.16 12.42
N THR A 172 9.05 -13.52 11.33
CA THR A 172 7.79 -13.80 10.64
C THR A 172 7.69 -15.23 10.13
N TYR A 173 8.84 -15.85 9.80
CA TYR A 173 8.91 -17.18 9.21
C TYR A 173 9.27 -18.29 10.23
N PHE A 174 9.19 -18.02 11.52
CA PHE A 174 9.53 -19.00 12.56
C PHE A 174 8.79 -20.33 12.41
N SER A 175 7.49 -20.29 12.20
CA SER A 175 6.70 -21.51 12.02
C SER A 175 7.04 -22.25 10.73
N GLU A 176 7.34 -21.49 9.67
CA GLU A 176 7.66 -22.04 8.36
C GLU A 176 9.09 -22.63 8.33
N LEU A 177 10.05 -22.01 9.00
CA LEU A 177 11.43 -22.48 9.11
C LEU A 177 11.65 -23.48 10.27
N GLY A 178 10.69 -23.62 11.18
CA GLY A 178 10.83 -24.45 12.37
C GLY A 178 11.89 -23.92 13.34
N ILE A 179 12.05 -22.59 13.42
CA ILE A 179 12.99 -21.86 14.26
C ILE A 179 12.19 -21.11 15.33
N THR A 180 12.77 -20.95 16.51
CA THR A 180 12.16 -20.24 17.64
C THR A 180 13.09 -19.21 18.27
N ARG A 181 14.40 -19.37 18.17
CA ARG A 181 15.40 -18.53 18.84
C ARG A 181 16.77 -18.61 18.18
N ILE A 182 17.63 -17.69 18.55
CA ILE A 182 19.05 -17.74 18.24
C ILE A 182 19.66 -19.03 18.83
N GLY A 183 20.56 -19.68 18.07
CA GLY A 183 21.18 -20.93 18.37
C GLY A 183 20.48 -22.16 17.80
N ASP A 184 19.25 -22.01 17.31
CA ASP A 184 18.56 -23.10 16.62
C ASP A 184 19.32 -23.48 15.34
N ARG A 185 19.24 -24.76 14.99
CA ARG A 185 19.93 -25.33 13.84
C ARG A 185 18.95 -25.82 12.79
N ALA A 186 19.39 -25.81 11.56
CA ALA A 186 18.67 -26.36 10.42
C ALA A 186 19.66 -26.94 9.42
N GLU A 187 19.15 -27.54 8.37
CA GLU A 187 19.96 -28.01 7.24
C GLU A 187 19.56 -27.22 5.98
N VAL A 188 20.56 -26.70 5.28
CA VAL A 188 20.39 -25.95 4.03
C VAL A 188 21.22 -26.66 2.96
N ASN A 189 20.56 -27.18 1.91
CA ASN A 189 21.20 -27.93 0.84
C ASN A 189 22.15 -29.05 1.33
N GLY A 190 21.79 -29.74 2.42
CA GLY A 190 22.62 -30.81 3.00
C GLY A 190 23.70 -30.35 3.99
N MET A 191 23.83 -29.04 4.21
CA MET A 191 24.80 -28.48 5.18
C MET A 191 24.10 -27.91 6.41
N HIS A 192 24.68 -28.17 7.59
CA HIS A 192 24.13 -27.64 8.83
C HIS A 192 24.42 -26.14 8.97
N VAL A 193 23.37 -25.38 9.29
CA VAL A 193 23.45 -23.94 9.59
C VAL A 193 22.97 -23.67 11.00
N THR A 194 23.43 -22.56 11.57
CA THR A 194 23.02 -22.08 12.89
C THR A 194 22.47 -20.66 12.77
N VAL A 195 21.29 -20.44 13.31
CA VAL A 195 20.69 -19.10 13.37
C VAL A 195 21.39 -18.28 14.42
N THR A 196 22.09 -17.22 14.02
CA THR A 196 22.85 -16.33 14.91
C THR A 196 22.24 -14.94 15.03
N THR A 197 21.36 -14.60 14.12
CA THR A 197 20.75 -13.27 14.04
C THR A 197 19.29 -13.39 13.63
N LEU A 198 18.44 -12.58 14.24
CA LEU A 198 17.03 -12.47 13.89
C LEU A 198 16.72 -11.08 13.38
N THR A 199 15.86 -11.00 12.37
CA THR A 199 15.31 -9.75 11.84
C THR A 199 13.81 -9.71 12.06
N LYS A 200 13.20 -8.54 11.86
CA LYS A 200 11.78 -8.37 12.05
C LYS A 200 11.14 -7.57 10.93
N GLY A 201 10.28 -8.22 10.15
CA GLY A 201 9.48 -7.56 9.12
C GLY A 201 10.08 -7.63 7.72
N ILE A 202 11.19 -8.34 7.51
CA ILE A 202 11.74 -8.59 6.17
C ILE A 202 10.95 -9.72 5.52
N ARG A 203 10.03 -9.34 4.64
CA ARG A 203 9.13 -10.28 3.95
C ARG A 203 9.30 -10.19 2.44
N SER A 204 9.41 -11.33 1.79
CA SER A 204 9.39 -11.42 0.32
C SER A 204 7.97 -11.24 -0.22
N PHE A 205 7.86 -10.73 -1.43
CA PHE A 205 6.61 -10.73 -2.20
C PHE A 205 6.17 -12.16 -2.56
N THR A 206 7.13 -13.02 -2.88
CA THR A 206 6.89 -14.42 -3.24
C THR A 206 6.54 -15.31 -2.04
N THR A 207 6.44 -14.73 -0.84
CA THR A 207 6.23 -15.42 0.45
C THR A 207 7.35 -16.38 0.87
N LEU A 208 8.41 -16.53 0.07
CA LEU A 208 9.58 -17.34 0.44
C LEU A 208 10.38 -16.63 1.53
N PRO A 209 10.82 -17.35 2.57
CA PRO A 209 11.70 -16.79 3.58
C PRO A 209 13.02 -16.29 2.98
N TYR A 210 13.44 -15.07 3.33
CA TYR A 210 14.82 -14.65 3.11
C TYR A 210 15.70 -15.22 4.21
N VAL A 211 16.86 -15.77 3.81
CA VAL A 211 17.91 -16.24 4.71
C VAL A 211 19.17 -15.45 4.37
N PHE A 212 19.69 -14.68 5.33
CA PHE A 212 20.87 -13.86 5.10
C PHE A 212 22.12 -14.52 5.67
N THR A 213 23.23 -14.34 4.99
CA THR A 213 24.54 -14.84 5.44
C THR A 213 25.68 -14.05 4.79
N THR A 214 26.92 -14.41 5.06
CA THR A 214 28.08 -13.85 4.35
C THR A 214 28.21 -14.41 2.94
N ILE A 215 28.91 -13.70 2.04
CA ILE A 215 29.20 -14.19 0.68
C ILE A 215 29.89 -15.55 0.71
N ALA A 216 30.85 -15.74 1.64
CA ALA A 216 31.58 -17.00 1.75
C ALA A 216 30.68 -18.17 2.13
N ASN A 217 29.80 -17.98 3.13
CA ASN A 217 28.85 -19.01 3.53
C ASN A 217 27.83 -19.27 2.40
N ALA A 218 27.34 -18.20 1.71
CA ALA A 218 26.38 -18.33 0.61
C ALA A 218 26.95 -19.14 -0.57
N ARG A 219 28.20 -18.86 -0.97
CA ARG A 219 28.89 -19.63 -2.01
C ARG A 219 29.00 -21.10 -1.63
N SER A 220 29.36 -21.40 -0.40
CA SER A 220 29.43 -22.78 0.11
C SER A 220 28.06 -23.46 0.05
N LEU A 221 26.99 -22.78 0.52
CA LEU A 221 25.63 -23.34 0.57
C LEU A 221 24.99 -23.51 -0.83
N LEU A 222 25.40 -22.72 -1.82
CA LEU A 222 24.90 -22.76 -3.20
C LEU A 222 25.81 -23.52 -4.16
N ASP A 223 26.93 -24.07 -3.66
CA ASP A 223 27.98 -24.72 -4.49
C ASP A 223 28.48 -23.80 -5.62
N ALA A 224 28.62 -22.51 -5.32
CA ALA A 224 29.06 -21.49 -6.27
C ALA A 224 30.58 -21.28 -6.19
N SER A 225 31.20 -21.01 -7.33
CA SER A 225 32.62 -20.72 -7.41
C SER A 225 33.03 -19.44 -6.65
N PRO A 226 34.26 -19.31 -6.17
CA PRO A 226 34.71 -18.16 -5.37
C PRO A 226 34.52 -16.79 -6.02
N ASP A 227 34.55 -16.74 -7.35
CA ASP A 227 34.40 -15.49 -8.10
C ASP A 227 32.96 -15.23 -8.62
N GLN A 228 32.05 -16.19 -8.45
CA GLN A 228 30.67 -16.03 -8.89
C GLN A 228 29.87 -15.17 -7.90
N ALA A 229 29.00 -14.32 -8.46
CA ALA A 229 28.01 -13.54 -7.75
C ALA A 229 26.72 -13.48 -8.58
N SER A 230 25.58 -13.28 -7.96
CA SER A 230 24.33 -13.10 -8.71
C SER A 230 24.21 -11.66 -9.20
N TYR A 231 24.61 -10.72 -8.37
CA TYR A 231 24.54 -9.28 -8.66
C TYR A 231 25.80 -8.59 -8.17
N THR A 232 26.25 -7.57 -8.89
CA THR A 232 27.27 -6.64 -8.40
C THR A 232 26.64 -5.23 -8.35
N VAL A 233 26.53 -4.70 -7.15
CA VAL A 233 26.07 -3.34 -6.89
C VAL A 233 27.27 -2.40 -6.96
N VAL A 234 27.16 -1.33 -7.73
CA VAL A 234 28.25 -0.39 -8.00
C VAL A 234 27.87 0.99 -7.48
N LYS A 235 28.75 1.58 -6.67
CA LYS A 235 28.67 2.98 -6.24
C LYS A 235 29.60 3.80 -7.12
N VAL A 236 29.06 4.84 -7.75
CA VAL A 236 29.82 5.74 -8.61
C VAL A 236 30.57 6.76 -7.74
N ALA A 237 31.79 7.11 -8.15
CA ALA A 237 32.62 8.07 -7.41
C ALA A 237 32.00 9.48 -7.47
N PRO A 238 32.08 10.26 -6.36
CA PRO A 238 31.56 11.62 -6.34
C PRO A 238 32.13 12.47 -7.47
N GLY A 239 31.27 13.21 -8.15
CA GLY A 239 31.64 14.09 -9.28
C GLY A 239 31.82 13.38 -10.62
N ARG A 240 31.55 12.08 -10.71
CA ARG A 240 31.48 11.34 -11.98
C ARG A 240 30.05 11.24 -12.48
N ASP A 241 29.88 11.29 -13.80
CA ASP A 241 28.58 11.04 -14.41
C ASP A 241 28.28 9.53 -14.37
N ILE A 242 27.10 9.17 -13.86
CA ILE A 242 26.63 7.79 -13.75
C ILE A 242 26.50 7.15 -15.14
N GLU A 243 26.06 7.92 -16.14
CA GLU A 243 25.85 7.40 -17.50
C GLU A 243 27.18 7.11 -18.22
N ASP A 244 28.23 7.88 -17.95
CA ASP A 244 29.57 7.61 -18.51
C ASP A 244 30.18 6.32 -17.90
N VAL A 245 30.04 6.13 -16.59
CA VAL A 245 30.47 4.89 -15.93
C VAL A 245 29.66 3.70 -16.46
N ARG A 246 28.35 3.88 -16.65
CA ARG A 246 27.47 2.85 -17.22
C ARG A 246 27.90 2.43 -18.64
N LYS A 247 28.21 3.41 -19.52
CA LYS A 247 28.71 3.11 -20.87
C LYS A 247 30.04 2.37 -20.83
N ALA A 248 30.96 2.78 -19.95
CA ALA A 248 32.22 2.10 -19.76
C ALA A 248 32.06 0.65 -19.29
N LEU A 249 31.14 0.39 -18.37
CA LEU A 249 30.79 -0.96 -17.92
C LEU A 249 30.18 -1.80 -19.05
N LYS A 250 29.20 -1.25 -19.79
CA LYS A 250 28.56 -1.96 -20.91
C LYS A 250 29.54 -2.39 -21.99
N SER A 251 30.56 -1.55 -22.29
CA SER A 251 31.57 -1.90 -23.30
C SER A 251 32.49 -3.04 -22.86
N ARG A 252 32.66 -3.25 -21.54
CA ARG A 252 33.52 -4.29 -20.97
C ARG A 252 32.79 -5.57 -20.62
N LEU A 253 31.47 -5.49 -20.44
CA LEU A 253 30.59 -6.56 -19.98
C LEU A 253 29.46 -6.83 -20.98
N PRO A 254 29.76 -7.38 -22.16
CA PRO A 254 28.75 -7.64 -23.18
C PRO A 254 27.73 -8.72 -22.77
N ASP A 255 28.12 -9.61 -21.83
CA ASP A 255 27.29 -10.73 -21.36
C ASP A 255 26.57 -10.42 -20.04
N ALA A 256 26.53 -9.14 -19.63
CA ALA A 256 25.78 -8.67 -18.48
C ALA A 256 24.97 -7.42 -18.83
N GLU A 257 23.90 -7.19 -18.10
CA GLU A 257 23.15 -5.94 -18.18
C GLU A 257 23.57 -4.98 -17.06
N ILE A 258 23.68 -3.69 -17.42
CA ILE A 258 23.99 -2.63 -16.48
C ILE A 258 22.76 -1.76 -16.33
N LEU A 259 22.11 -1.87 -15.19
CA LEU A 259 20.86 -1.17 -14.86
C LEU A 259 21.12 -0.11 -13.79
N SER A 260 20.45 1.03 -13.91
CA SER A 260 20.34 1.94 -12.76
C SER A 260 19.44 1.33 -11.69
N HIS A 261 19.55 1.80 -10.45
CA HIS A 261 18.67 1.38 -9.36
C HIS A 261 17.19 1.54 -9.75
N ALA A 262 16.82 2.69 -10.33
CA ALA A 262 15.45 2.95 -10.76
C ALA A 262 14.96 2.00 -11.87
N GLU A 263 15.84 1.66 -12.82
CA GLU A 263 15.50 0.71 -13.91
C GLU A 263 15.30 -0.70 -13.38
N PHE A 264 16.16 -1.16 -12.48
CA PHE A 264 16.02 -2.51 -11.93
C PHE A 264 14.81 -2.62 -11.01
N ARG A 265 14.58 -1.59 -10.17
CA ARG A 265 13.36 -1.48 -9.37
C ARG A 265 12.10 -1.53 -10.25
N LYS A 266 12.05 -0.70 -11.29
CA LYS A 266 10.91 -0.69 -12.21
C LYS A 266 10.73 -2.04 -12.92
N ARG A 267 11.80 -2.66 -13.42
CA ARG A 267 11.76 -3.98 -14.09
C ARG A 267 11.20 -5.05 -13.15
N SER A 268 11.66 -5.09 -11.90
CA SER A 268 11.17 -6.04 -10.90
C SER A 268 9.67 -5.83 -10.59
N LEU A 269 9.22 -4.58 -10.49
CA LEU A 269 7.81 -4.25 -10.30
C LEU A 269 6.96 -4.64 -11.51
N ASP A 270 7.42 -4.29 -12.72
CA ASP A 270 6.72 -4.60 -13.98
C ASP A 270 6.56 -6.11 -14.14
N TYR A 271 7.61 -6.88 -13.84
CA TYR A 271 7.57 -8.34 -13.89
C TYR A 271 6.52 -8.90 -12.92
N TRP A 272 6.65 -8.61 -11.62
CA TRP A 272 5.78 -9.21 -10.60
C TRP A 272 4.33 -8.69 -10.64
N LEU A 273 4.13 -7.42 -10.96
CA LEU A 273 2.77 -6.85 -10.95
C LEU A 273 2.03 -7.04 -12.27
N PHE A 274 2.73 -6.97 -13.41
CA PHE A 274 2.07 -6.97 -14.71
C PHE A 274 2.34 -8.23 -15.55
N GLU A 275 3.59 -8.71 -15.64
CA GLU A 275 3.87 -9.93 -16.43
C GLU A 275 3.29 -11.19 -15.75
N THR A 276 3.32 -11.28 -14.41
CA THR A 276 2.66 -12.39 -13.69
C THR A 276 1.15 -12.21 -13.58
N GLY A 277 0.62 -11.03 -13.86
CA GLY A 277 -0.80 -10.71 -13.78
C GLY A 277 -1.30 -10.36 -12.37
N ALA A 278 -0.47 -10.42 -11.32
CA ALA A 278 -0.91 -10.16 -9.94
C ALA A 278 -1.44 -8.72 -9.77
N GLY A 279 -0.71 -7.72 -10.24
CA GLY A 279 -1.12 -6.31 -10.15
C GLY A 279 -2.34 -6.01 -11.02
N SER A 280 -2.43 -6.58 -12.22
CA SER A 280 -3.60 -6.41 -13.10
C SER A 280 -4.87 -7.01 -12.48
N ALA A 281 -4.77 -8.16 -11.78
CA ALA A 281 -5.89 -8.75 -11.05
C ALA A 281 -6.36 -7.85 -9.89
N LEU A 282 -5.43 -7.23 -9.13
CA LEU A 282 -5.75 -6.28 -8.08
C LEU A 282 -6.47 -5.04 -8.63
N ILE A 283 -5.98 -4.48 -9.75
CA ILE A 283 -6.61 -3.32 -10.40
C ILE A 283 -8.02 -3.68 -10.91
N ALA A 284 -8.16 -4.85 -11.55
CA ALA A 284 -9.47 -5.33 -12.02
C ALA A 284 -10.46 -5.49 -10.86
N GLY A 285 -10.02 -6.06 -9.72
CA GLY A 285 -10.83 -6.18 -8.51
C GLY A 285 -11.26 -4.82 -7.94
N ALA A 286 -10.37 -3.84 -7.94
CA ALA A 286 -10.69 -2.47 -7.53
C ALA A 286 -11.73 -1.82 -8.46
N LEU A 287 -11.57 -1.97 -9.78
CA LEU A 287 -12.53 -1.47 -10.78
C LEU A 287 -13.92 -2.10 -10.60
N LEU A 288 -13.97 -3.41 -10.36
CA LEU A 288 -15.23 -4.09 -10.06
C LEU A 288 -15.90 -3.52 -8.81
N GLY A 289 -15.13 -3.23 -7.76
CA GLY A 289 -15.63 -2.57 -6.55
C GLY A 289 -16.28 -1.22 -6.84
N VAL A 290 -15.65 -0.40 -7.68
CA VAL A 290 -16.18 0.90 -8.10
C VAL A 290 -17.48 0.73 -8.91
N ILE A 291 -17.49 -0.19 -9.88
CA ILE A 291 -18.68 -0.46 -10.73
C ILE A 291 -19.86 -0.90 -9.86
N VAL A 292 -19.63 -1.86 -8.97
CA VAL A 292 -20.69 -2.35 -8.04
C VAL A 292 -21.20 -1.21 -7.16
N GLY A 293 -20.29 -0.39 -6.61
CA GLY A 293 -20.67 0.79 -5.82
C GLY A 293 -21.54 1.78 -6.60
N ILE A 294 -21.15 2.11 -7.83
CA ILE A 294 -21.94 3.00 -8.72
C ILE A 294 -23.35 2.43 -8.97
N VAL A 295 -23.43 1.13 -9.29
CA VAL A 295 -24.71 0.47 -9.59
C VAL A 295 -25.63 0.48 -8.37
N ILE A 296 -25.14 0.12 -7.20
CA ILE A 296 -25.93 0.10 -5.97
C ILE A 296 -26.41 1.51 -5.61
N VAL A 297 -25.52 2.50 -5.62
CA VAL A 297 -25.85 3.89 -5.30
C VAL A 297 -26.83 4.47 -6.32
N ALA A 298 -26.63 4.22 -7.62
CA ALA A 298 -27.53 4.70 -8.66
C ALA A 298 -28.93 4.09 -8.53
N GLN A 299 -29.01 2.79 -8.25
CA GLN A 299 -30.27 2.07 -8.07
C GLN A 299 -31.04 2.56 -6.84
N THR A 300 -30.34 2.75 -5.73
CA THR A 300 -30.99 3.21 -4.48
C THR A 300 -31.42 4.67 -4.58
N LEU A 301 -30.59 5.56 -5.15
CA LEU A 301 -30.98 6.95 -5.40
C LEU A 301 -32.16 7.06 -6.37
N TYR A 302 -32.20 6.22 -7.42
CA TYR A 302 -33.34 6.17 -8.34
C TYR A 302 -34.60 5.74 -7.60
N SER A 303 -34.56 4.67 -6.80
CA SER A 303 -35.75 4.21 -6.04
C SER A 303 -36.20 5.29 -5.06
N SER A 304 -35.34 5.82 -4.25
CA SER A 304 -35.63 6.90 -3.29
C SER A 304 -36.25 8.14 -4.00
N THR A 305 -35.66 8.54 -5.15
CA THR A 305 -36.22 9.69 -5.91
C THR A 305 -37.60 9.38 -6.47
N LYS A 306 -37.85 8.14 -6.90
CA LYS A 306 -39.14 7.70 -7.39
C LYS A 306 -40.21 7.72 -6.28
N ASP A 307 -39.87 7.28 -5.08
CA ASP A 307 -40.78 7.26 -3.94
C ASP A 307 -41.15 8.68 -3.46
N HIS A 308 -40.25 9.66 -3.63
CA HIS A 308 -40.49 11.08 -3.34
C HIS A 308 -41.01 11.92 -4.54
N LEU A 309 -41.39 11.29 -5.65
CA LEU A 309 -41.85 12.00 -6.85
C LEU A 309 -43.03 12.94 -6.57
N ASN A 310 -44.01 12.53 -5.75
CA ASN A 310 -45.17 13.33 -5.39
C ASN A 310 -44.77 14.60 -4.59
N GLU A 311 -43.80 14.49 -3.72
CA GLU A 311 -43.24 15.62 -2.96
C GLU A 311 -42.52 16.61 -3.89
N PHE A 312 -41.72 16.07 -4.84
CA PHE A 312 -41.05 16.89 -5.85
C PHE A 312 -42.01 17.55 -6.82
N ALA A 313 -43.11 16.87 -7.20
CA ALA A 313 -44.18 17.46 -8.02
C ALA A 313 -44.87 18.64 -7.30
N THR A 314 -45.18 18.47 -6.01
CA THR A 314 -45.75 19.54 -5.17
C THR A 314 -44.80 20.74 -5.05
N LEU A 315 -43.48 20.50 -4.85
CA LEU A 315 -42.47 21.56 -4.82
C LEU A 315 -42.39 22.31 -6.15
N ARG A 316 -42.52 21.62 -7.30
CA ARG A 316 -42.58 22.24 -8.63
C ARG A 316 -43.83 23.07 -8.83
N ALA A 317 -44.98 22.60 -8.36
CA ALA A 317 -46.23 23.35 -8.40
C ALA A 317 -46.16 24.65 -7.57
N LEU A 318 -45.38 24.63 -6.48
CA LEU A 318 -45.06 25.80 -5.65
C LEU A 318 -43.97 26.72 -6.25
N GLY A 319 -43.45 26.41 -7.45
CA GLY A 319 -42.50 27.25 -8.19
C GLY A 319 -41.03 26.84 -8.04
N ALA A 320 -40.69 25.68 -7.44
CA ALA A 320 -39.32 25.21 -7.39
C ALA A 320 -38.79 24.84 -8.78
N SER A 321 -37.59 25.31 -9.11
CA SER A 321 -36.94 24.99 -10.38
C SER A 321 -36.46 23.52 -10.43
N ALA A 322 -36.38 22.93 -11.63
CA ALA A 322 -35.82 21.59 -11.84
C ALA A 322 -34.39 21.47 -11.26
N GLY A 323 -33.59 22.55 -11.38
CA GLY A 323 -32.25 22.63 -10.81
C GLY A 323 -32.21 22.55 -9.28
N TYR A 324 -33.30 22.92 -8.60
CA TYR A 324 -33.41 22.76 -7.15
C TYR A 324 -33.48 21.28 -6.76
N ILE A 325 -34.28 20.47 -7.46
CA ILE A 325 -34.39 19.02 -7.22
C ILE A 325 -33.07 18.33 -7.51
N VAL A 326 -32.39 18.68 -8.60
CA VAL A 326 -31.06 18.16 -8.93
C VAL A 326 -30.08 18.44 -7.81
N LYS A 327 -30.04 19.66 -7.24
CA LYS A 327 -29.19 20.01 -6.12
C LYS A 327 -29.50 19.20 -4.85
N VAL A 328 -30.78 18.89 -4.58
CA VAL A 328 -31.16 18.05 -3.43
C VAL A 328 -30.64 16.62 -3.61
N ILE A 329 -30.81 16.00 -4.78
CA ILE A 329 -30.32 14.64 -5.07
C ILE A 329 -28.79 14.58 -5.00
N LEU A 330 -28.08 15.55 -5.57
CA LEU A 330 -26.62 15.64 -5.47
C LEU A 330 -26.16 15.80 -4.01
N MET A 331 -26.86 16.59 -3.21
CA MET A 331 -26.55 16.75 -1.80
C MET A 331 -26.78 15.46 -1.01
N GLN A 332 -27.84 14.69 -1.32
CA GLN A 332 -28.07 13.36 -0.74
C GLN A 332 -26.90 12.41 -1.10
N ALA A 333 -26.45 12.40 -2.35
CA ALA A 333 -25.32 11.58 -2.80
C ALA A 333 -24.04 11.94 -2.07
N ILE A 334 -23.74 13.24 -1.90
CA ILE A 334 -22.55 13.70 -1.16
C ILE A 334 -22.62 13.31 0.32
N LEU A 335 -23.78 13.49 0.96
CA LEU A 335 -23.97 13.08 2.36
C LEU A 335 -23.80 11.57 2.54
N SER A 336 -24.37 10.77 1.63
CA SER A 336 -24.18 9.30 1.63
C SER A 336 -22.73 8.91 1.39
N ALA A 337 -22.04 9.63 0.47
CA ALA A 337 -20.62 9.40 0.20
C ALA A 337 -19.75 9.65 1.44
N VAL A 338 -19.98 10.76 2.15
CA VAL A 338 -19.20 11.11 3.36
C VAL A 338 -19.46 10.08 4.47
N LEU A 339 -20.72 9.74 4.73
CA LEU A 339 -21.07 8.74 5.75
C LEU A 339 -20.54 7.35 5.39
N GLY A 340 -20.73 6.92 4.14
CA GLY A 340 -20.24 5.62 3.64
C GLY A 340 -18.72 5.54 3.64
N TYR A 341 -18.02 6.64 3.29
CA TYR A 341 -16.56 6.71 3.37
C TYR A 341 -16.05 6.57 4.81
N ILE A 342 -16.64 7.30 5.77
CA ILE A 342 -16.24 7.22 7.18
C ILE A 342 -16.39 5.79 7.69
N LEU A 343 -17.53 5.16 7.45
CA LEU A 343 -17.76 3.76 7.85
C LEU A 343 -16.84 2.79 7.10
N GLY A 344 -16.64 3.01 5.80
CA GLY A 344 -15.78 2.21 4.94
C GLY A 344 -14.32 2.28 5.35
N ILE A 345 -13.78 3.46 5.67
CA ILE A 345 -12.39 3.61 6.12
C ILE A 345 -12.16 2.97 7.49
N ILE A 346 -13.12 3.11 8.42
CA ILE A 346 -13.04 2.46 9.73
C ILE A 346 -13.00 0.93 9.56
N LEU A 347 -13.88 0.38 8.73
CA LEU A 347 -13.90 -1.07 8.46
C LEU A 347 -12.63 -1.52 7.73
N SER A 348 -12.12 -0.72 6.78
CA SER A 348 -10.85 -1.01 6.09
C SER A 348 -9.67 -1.05 7.05
N LEU A 349 -9.57 -0.09 7.97
CA LEU A 349 -8.53 -0.07 9.00
C LEU A 349 -8.65 -1.27 9.96
N PHE A 350 -9.86 -1.71 10.28
CA PHE A 350 -10.09 -2.91 11.06
C PHE A 350 -9.62 -4.17 10.31
N VAL A 351 -9.93 -4.31 9.02
CA VAL A 351 -9.44 -5.42 8.17
C VAL A 351 -7.92 -5.42 8.11
N ILE A 352 -7.29 -4.25 7.92
CA ILE A 352 -5.84 -4.10 7.90
C ILE A 352 -5.22 -4.51 9.25
N TYR A 353 -5.84 -4.10 10.35
CA TYR A 353 -5.38 -4.50 11.69
C TYR A 353 -5.43 -6.01 11.90
N MET A 354 -6.50 -6.67 11.47
CA MET A 354 -6.62 -8.14 11.54
C MET A 354 -5.64 -8.87 10.61
N SER A 355 -5.25 -8.24 9.49
CA SER A 355 -4.31 -8.82 8.52
C SER A 355 -2.84 -8.62 8.86
N ARG A 356 -2.50 -7.96 9.98
CA ARG A 356 -1.08 -7.65 10.31
C ARG A 356 -0.19 -8.88 10.47
N GLU A 357 -0.74 -9.98 10.93
CA GLU A 357 -0.04 -11.27 11.09
C GLU A 357 -0.11 -12.14 9.84
N SER A 358 -0.88 -11.73 8.84
CA SER A 358 -1.01 -12.44 7.55
C SER A 358 0.23 -12.23 6.67
N THR A 359 0.45 -13.16 5.77
CA THR A 359 1.47 -13.05 4.71
C THR A 359 1.20 -11.88 3.75
N LEU A 360 -0.05 -11.42 3.62
CA LEU A 360 -0.41 -10.27 2.79
C LEU A 360 -0.21 -8.97 3.54
N LEU A 361 0.60 -8.06 2.99
CA LEU A 361 0.78 -6.71 3.54
C LEU A 361 -0.24 -5.77 2.89
N ILE A 362 -1.19 -5.30 3.68
CA ILE A 362 -2.13 -4.27 3.25
C ILE A 362 -1.67 -2.93 3.84
N VAL A 363 -1.28 -2.01 2.97
CA VAL A 363 -0.76 -0.70 3.38
C VAL A 363 -1.83 0.37 3.17
N MET A 364 -2.09 1.17 4.20
CA MET A 364 -2.96 2.35 4.10
C MET A 364 -2.11 3.61 4.27
N THR A 365 -1.87 4.32 3.17
CA THR A 365 -1.18 5.60 3.21
C THR A 365 -2.17 6.76 3.29
N PRO A 366 -1.80 7.93 3.83
CA PRO A 366 -2.67 9.13 3.79
C PRO A 366 -3.11 9.50 2.37
N ASN A 367 -2.22 9.33 1.39
CA ASN A 367 -2.53 9.59 -0.01
C ASN A 367 -3.59 8.62 -0.55
N LEU A 368 -3.52 7.33 -0.19
CA LEU A 368 -4.54 6.34 -0.54
C LEU A 368 -5.88 6.69 0.11
N ALA A 369 -5.90 7.09 1.38
CA ALA A 369 -7.12 7.49 2.07
C ALA A 369 -7.77 8.72 1.38
N LEU A 370 -6.98 9.72 0.99
CA LEU A 370 -7.47 10.88 0.24
C LEU A 370 -8.00 10.48 -1.15
N PHE A 371 -7.28 9.61 -1.85
CA PHE A 371 -7.72 9.07 -3.14
C PHE A 371 -9.06 8.34 -3.01
N LEU A 372 -9.22 7.48 -2.01
CA LEU A 372 -10.46 6.76 -1.73
C LEU A 372 -11.62 7.72 -1.42
N PHE A 373 -11.36 8.81 -0.69
CA PHE A 373 -12.37 9.85 -0.45
C PHE A 373 -12.84 10.49 -1.76
N CYS A 374 -11.90 10.97 -2.57
CA CYS A 374 -12.22 11.59 -3.86
C CYS A 374 -12.95 10.61 -4.81
N LEU A 375 -12.50 9.35 -4.84
CA LEU A 375 -13.11 8.29 -5.63
C LEU A 375 -14.55 8.01 -5.17
N THR A 376 -14.78 7.91 -3.85
CA THR A 376 -16.12 7.66 -3.28
C THR A 376 -17.08 8.80 -3.60
N VAL A 377 -16.64 10.05 -3.42
CA VAL A 377 -17.46 11.22 -3.77
C VAL A 377 -17.74 11.26 -5.27
N GLY A 378 -16.73 11.04 -6.10
CA GLY A 378 -16.86 11.00 -7.56
C GLY A 378 -17.83 9.93 -8.05
N MET A 379 -17.71 8.71 -7.50
CA MET A 379 -18.58 7.58 -7.80
C MET A 379 -20.05 7.88 -7.40
N CYS A 380 -20.30 8.48 -6.23
CA CYS A 380 -21.63 8.82 -5.76
C CYS A 380 -22.25 9.96 -6.58
N ILE A 381 -21.46 10.97 -6.97
CA ILE A 381 -21.92 12.04 -7.87
C ILE A 381 -22.29 11.46 -9.24
N PHE A 382 -21.45 10.60 -9.80
CA PHE A 382 -21.72 9.93 -11.07
C PHE A 382 -22.99 9.09 -11.01
N ALA A 383 -23.17 8.30 -9.95
CA ALA A 383 -24.39 7.53 -9.71
C ALA A 383 -25.63 8.42 -9.60
N ALA A 384 -25.54 9.55 -8.89
CA ALA A 384 -26.62 10.52 -8.78
C ALA A 384 -26.99 11.14 -10.14
N VAL A 385 -26.01 11.48 -10.96
CA VAL A 385 -26.25 11.98 -12.32
C VAL A 385 -26.97 10.94 -13.17
N CYS A 386 -26.56 9.68 -13.13
CA CYS A 386 -27.25 8.58 -13.81
C CYS A 386 -28.71 8.41 -13.33
N ALA A 387 -28.95 8.50 -12.02
CA ALA A 387 -30.29 8.43 -11.45
C ALA A 387 -31.17 9.61 -11.91
N ILE A 388 -30.64 10.83 -11.90
CA ILE A 388 -31.31 12.04 -12.35
C ILE A 388 -31.72 11.93 -13.83
N PHE A 389 -30.84 11.50 -14.72
CA PHE A 389 -31.16 11.32 -16.13
C PHE A 389 -32.31 10.34 -16.34
N LYS A 390 -32.38 9.29 -15.53
CA LYS A 390 -33.48 8.32 -15.61
C LYS A 390 -34.79 8.88 -15.09
N VAL A 391 -34.77 9.69 -14.01
CA VAL A 391 -35.96 10.30 -13.39
C VAL A 391 -36.52 11.45 -14.24
N VAL A 392 -35.68 12.31 -14.79
CA VAL A 392 -36.14 13.46 -15.65
C VAL A 392 -36.81 13.00 -16.93
N ARG A 393 -36.55 11.79 -17.40
CA ARG A 393 -37.23 11.19 -18.57
C ARG A 393 -38.63 10.61 -18.27
N ILE A 394 -39.03 10.55 -17.00
CA ILE A 394 -40.39 10.10 -16.63
C ILE A 394 -41.36 11.25 -16.90
N ASP A 395 -42.37 11.01 -17.74
CA ASP A 395 -43.40 12.00 -18.09
C ASP A 395 -44.21 12.40 -16.84
N PRO A 396 -44.29 13.71 -16.51
CA PRO A 396 -45.09 14.18 -15.37
C PRO A 396 -46.56 13.80 -15.45
N ALA A 397 -47.08 13.57 -16.63
CA ALA A 397 -48.50 13.19 -16.83
C ALA A 397 -48.86 11.84 -16.16
N VAL A 398 -47.91 10.93 -16.01
CA VAL A 398 -48.10 9.62 -15.36
C VAL A 398 -48.31 9.76 -13.83
N VAL A 399 -47.88 10.87 -13.24
CA VAL A 399 -48.01 11.11 -11.78
C VAL A 399 -49.44 11.61 -11.43
N PHE A 400 -50.13 12.24 -12.37
CA PHE A 400 -51.47 12.78 -12.16
C PHE A 400 -52.61 11.88 -12.70
N SER A 401 -52.26 10.71 -13.25
CA SER A 401 -53.23 9.75 -13.80
C SER A 401 -53.59 8.59 -12.86
N ARG A 402 -53.25 8.70 -11.54
CA ARG A 402 -53.65 7.76 -10.49
C ARG A 402 -54.55 8.41 -9.48
#